data_79de7003afaa9c1549ada250c2d0ecce
#
_entry.id   79de7003afaa9c1549ada250c2d0ecce
#
_cell.length_a   1.000
_cell.length_b   1.000
_cell.length_c   1.000
_cell.angle_alpha   90.00
_cell.angle_beta   90.00
_cell.angle_gamma   90.00
#
_symmetry.space_group_name_H-M   'P 1'
#
loop_
_entity.id
_entity.type
_entity.pdbx_description
1 polymer ?
#
loop_
_entity_poly.entity_id
_entity_poly.type
_entity_poly.pdbx_seq_one_letter_code
_entity_poly.pdbx_strand_id
1 'polypeptide(L)'
;MFDHPYLAMYRRLHEEFDLKIQLNLFYRMENFDLSQMSEDYRDEWRENADWLKLSFHSDRENVNPYKHSKYEEVFADCRRVNEQILRFASDKSLANTTTVHYCQTTEEGLRALADNGIRGLLGLFGDDERPSTSYAIDFATAEEIRKGNSVTLGGITFASLDIVLNCFSEEQILLTLQKMTNREDLRVMIHEQYFYSDYKRYQPEFEAKLRATFSFLKSKGYFSVFFENMI
;
A
#
# COMPACT_ATOMS: atom_id res chain seq x y z
N MET A 1 18.03 11.87 1.30
CA MET A 1 16.63 11.51 0.92
C MET A 1 15.74 11.37 2.16
N PHE A 2 16.16 10.66 3.15
CA PHE A 2 15.36 10.39 4.36
C PHE A 2 15.25 11.55 5.36
N ASP A 3 15.87 12.68 5.08
CA ASP A 3 15.64 13.95 5.80
C ASP A 3 14.42 14.73 5.28
N HIS A 4 13.81 14.28 4.16
CA HIS A 4 12.54 14.82 3.70
C HIS A 4 11.47 14.62 4.79
N PRO A 5 10.68 15.64 5.15
CA PRO A 5 9.76 15.59 6.31
C PRO A 5 8.86 14.35 6.37
N TYR A 6 8.34 13.90 5.23
CA TYR A 6 7.49 12.71 5.13
C TYR A 6 8.25 11.41 5.48
N LEU A 7 9.44 11.20 4.91
CA LEU A 7 10.26 10.02 5.19
C LEU A 7 10.86 10.06 6.60
N ALA A 8 11.28 11.26 7.06
CA ALA A 8 11.77 11.45 8.42
C ALA A 8 10.70 11.17 9.48
N MET A 9 9.43 11.50 9.21
CA MET A 9 8.31 11.12 10.07
C MET A 9 8.20 9.59 10.17
N TYR A 10 8.23 8.86 9.05
CA TYR A 10 8.16 7.41 9.06
C TYR A 10 9.36 6.74 9.72
N ARG A 11 10.56 7.30 9.57
CA ARG A 11 11.76 6.83 10.30
C ARG A 11 11.53 6.90 11.81
N ARG A 12 11.03 8.04 12.33
CA ARG A 12 10.71 8.17 13.77
C ARG A 12 9.64 7.16 14.21
N LEU A 13 8.61 6.95 13.40
CA LEU A 13 7.58 5.97 13.69
C LEU A 13 8.10 4.53 13.66
N HIS A 14 9.01 4.21 12.74
CA HIS A 14 9.71 2.94 12.73
C HIS A 14 10.55 2.75 14.02
N GLU A 15 11.37 3.73 14.39
CA GLU A 15 12.20 3.70 15.61
C GLU A 15 11.34 3.49 16.88
N GLU A 16 10.16 4.09 16.95
CA GLU A 16 9.27 4.03 18.12
C GLU A 16 8.43 2.73 18.18
N PHE A 17 7.94 2.27 17.03
CA PHE A 17 6.95 1.18 16.95
C PHE A 17 7.44 -0.05 16.20
N ASP A 18 8.68 -0.08 15.69
CA ASP A 18 9.21 -1.10 14.77
C ASP A 18 8.32 -1.31 13.53
N LEU A 19 7.82 -0.21 12.94
CA LEU A 19 6.94 -0.29 11.80
C LEU A 19 7.65 -0.78 10.55
N LYS A 20 6.94 -1.63 9.79
CA LYS A 20 7.27 -1.99 8.41
C LYS A 20 6.29 -1.25 7.49
N ILE A 21 6.81 -0.50 6.56
CA ILE A 21 6.06 0.45 5.73
C ILE A 21 6.29 0.14 4.26
N GLN A 22 5.24 0.15 3.48
CA GLN A 22 5.33 0.03 2.03
C GLN A 22 4.72 1.26 1.36
N LEU A 23 5.47 1.90 0.46
CA LEU A 23 4.99 2.99 -0.38
C LEU A 23 4.69 2.44 -1.77
N ASN A 24 3.44 2.61 -2.22
CA ASN A 24 3.01 2.21 -3.55
C ASN A 24 3.09 3.43 -4.48
N LEU A 25 3.88 3.34 -5.54
CA LEU A 25 4.33 4.48 -6.34
C LEU A 25 3.56 4.62 -7.65
N PHE A 26 3.18 5.85 -7.98
CA PHE A 26 2.89 6.25 -9.35
C PHE A 26 4.19 6.39 -10.15
N TYR A 27 4.16 6.01 -11.43
CA TYR A 27 5.30 6.30 -12.31
C TYR A 27 5.47 7.81 -12.49
N ARG A 28 4.37 8.54 -12.71
CA ARG A 28 4.40 9.98 -12.98
C ARG A 28 3.28 10.75 -12.29
N MET A 29 3.62 11.94 -11.87
CA MET A 29 2.76 13.01 -11.41
C MET A 29 2.79 14.15 -12.45
N GLU A 30 2.08 15.27 -12.20
CA GLU A 30 1.97 16.37 -13.16
C GLU A 30 3.32 16.91 -13.64
N ASN A 31 4.29 17.11 -12.74
CA ASN A 31 5.58 17.73 -13.02
C ASN A 31 6.78 16.85 -12.66
N PHE A 32 6.57 15.57 -12.42
CA PHE A 32 7.60 14.64 -11.99
C PHE A 32 7.31 13.22 -12.45
N ASP A 33 8.35 12.49 -12.82
CA ASP A 33 8.28 11.04 -13.00
C ASP A 33 9.46 10.33 -12.35
N LEU A 34 9.34 9.03 -12.14
CA LEU A 34 10.33 8.24 -11.41
C LEU A 34 11.70 8.18 -12.12
N SER A 35 11.79 8.48 -13.43
CA SER A 35 13.10 8.55 -14.11
C SER A 35 13.97 9.70 -13.62
N GLN A 36 13.36 10.70 -12.99
CA GLN A 36 14.04 11.86 -12.40
C GLN A 36 14.59 11.59 -10.98
N MET A 37 14.24 10.45 -10.37
CA MET A 37 14.82 10.05 -9.09
C MET A 37 16.33 9.84 -9.22
N SER A 38 17.12 10.53 -8.37
CA SER A 38 18.57 10.37 -8.32
C SER A 38 18.98 9.00 -7.79
N GLU A 39 20.05 8.43 -8.33
CA GLU A 39 20.70 7.23 -7.80
C GLU A 39 21.65 7.52 -6.62
N ASP A 40 21.91 8.80 -6.30
CA ASP A 40 22.81 9.20 -5.22
C ASP A 40 22.37 8.68 -3.85
N TYR A 41 21.08 8.37 -3.70
CA TYR A 41 20.49 7.87 -2.45
C TYR A 41 20.26 6.36 -2.45
N ARG A 42 20.79 5.62 -3.42
CA ARG A 42 20.54 4.19 -3.58
C ARG A 42 20.98 3.37 -2.39
N ASP A 43 22.13 3.69 -1.82
CA ASP A 43 22.62 3.00 -0.62
C ASP A 43 21.73 3.30 0.59
N GLU A 44 21.26 4.54 0.74
CA GLU A 44 20.33 4.92 1.81
C GLU A 44 18.99 4.15 1.71
N TRP A 45 18.44 3.98 0.51
CA TRP A 45 17.25 3.13 0.28
C TRP A 45 17.51 1.67 0.65
N ARG A 46 18.64 1.12 0.23
CA ARG A 46 19.01 -0.26 0.49
C ARG A 46 19.20 -0.54 1.99
N GLU A 47 19.80 0.39 2.73
CA GLU A 47 20.04 0.30 4.17
C GLU A 47 18.75 0.36 4.99
N ASN A 48 17.70 0.98 4.46
CA ASN A 48 16.39 1.10 5.10
C ASN A 48 15.36 0.07 4.58
N ALA A 49 15.74 -0.86 3.70
CA ALA A 49 14.82 -1.80 3.06
C ALA A 49 14.24 -2.89 4.01
N ASP A 50 14.76 -2.99 5.21
CA ASP A 50 14.23 -3.86 6.27
C ASP A 50 12.96 -3.32 6.93
N TRP A 51 12.70 -2.01 6.79
CA TRP A 51 11.50 -1.37 7.33
C TRP A 51 10.71 -0.53 6.31
N LEU A 52 11.30 -0.16 5.18
CA LEU A 52 10.64 0.64 4.14
C LEU A 52 10.83 0.01 2.76
N LYS A 53 9.71 -0.39 2.14
CA LYS A 53 9.70 -0.95 0.79
C LYS A 53 8.87 -0.11 -0.16
N LEU A 54 9.15 -0.29 -1.45
CA LEU A 54 8.52 0.41 -2.56
C LEU A 54 7.86 -0.59 -3.49
N SER A 55 6.73 -0.23 -4.09
CA SER A 55 6.04 -1.08 -5.04
C SER A 55 5.29 -0.27 -6.09
N PHE A 56 4.81 -0.94 -7.11
CA PHE A 56 3.94 -0.41 -8.15
C PHE A 56 2.57 -0.01 -7.59
N HIS A 57 2.03 1.15 -8.01
CA HIS A 57 0.65 1.54 -7.77
C HIS A 57 -0.12 1.77 -9.07
N SER A 58 0.43 2.62 -9.94
CA SER A 58 -0.13 2.96 -11.24
C SER A 58 0.88 3.72 -12.11
N ASP A 59 0.58 3.91 -13.40
CA ASP A 59 1.31 4.83 -14.27
C ASP A 59 1.11 6.27 -13.78
N ARG A 60 -0.13 6.68 -13.49
CA ARG A 60 -0.43 8.06 -13.05
C ARG A 60 -1.63 8.15 -12.12
N GLU A 61 -1.68 9.26 -11.37
CA GLU A 61 -2.83 9.66 -10.56
C GLU A 61 -4.00 10.13 -11.45
N ASN A 62 -5.18 10.32 -10.85
CA ASN A 62 -6.38 10.92 -11.44
C ASN A 62 -7.01 10.19 -12.63
N VAL A 63 -6.59 8.97 -12.91
CA VAL A 63 -7.20 8.07 -13.88
C VAL A 63 -7.35 6.69 -13.29
N ASN A 64 -8.38 5.95 -13.73
CA ASN A 64 -8.50 4.53 -13.41
C ASN A 64 -8.05 3.71 -14.65
N PRO A 65 -6.73 3.53 -14.82
CA PRO A 65 -6.19 3.00 -16.06
C PRO A 65 -6.49 1.51 -16.25
N TYR A 66 -6.73 0.76 -15.14
CA TYR A 66 -6.71 -0.70 -15.21
C TYR A 66 -8.07 -1.37 -15.15
N LYS A 67 -9.16 -0.62 -15.00
CA LYS A 67 -10.53 -1.15 -14.99
C LYS A 67 -10.90 -1.95 -16.25
N HIS A 68 -10.33 -1.55 -17.40
CA HIS A 68 -10.59 -2.15 -18.71
C HIS A 68 -9.29 -2.43 -19.47
N SER A 69 -8.16 -2.44 -18.79
CA SER A 69 -6.84 -2.58 -19.39
C SER A 69 -6.58 -4.01 -19.86
N LYS A 70 -5.77 -4.09 -20.92
CA LYS A 70 -5.23 -5.33 -21.43
C LYS A 70 -3.94 -5.70 -20.71
N TYR A 71 -3.51 -6.93 -20.91
CA TYR A 71 -2.26 -7.47 -20.35
C TYR A 71 -1.06 -6.56 -20.60
N GLU A 72 -0.83 -6.14 -21.86
CA GLU A 72 0.35 -5.40 -22.27
C GLU A 72 0.48 -4.05 -21.57
N GLU A 73 -0.65 -3.37 -21.31
CA GLU A 73 -0.69 -2.07 -20.63
C GLU A 73 -0.24 -2.23 -19.17
N VAL A 74 -0.89 -3.14 -18.45
CA VAL A 74 -0.57 -3.39 -17.03
C VAL A 74 0.84 -3.93 -16.88
N PHE A 75 1.26 -4.83 -17.79
CA PHE A 75 2.62 -5.38 -17.79
C PHE A 75 3.68 -4.29 -17.98
N ALA A 76 3.49 -3.43 -18.99
CA ALA A 76 4.45 -2.36 -19.29
C ALA A 76 4.53 -1.32 -18.16
N ASP A 77 3.41 -0.93 -17.59
CA ASP A 77 3.38 0.08 -16.53
C ASP A 77 3.98 -0.45 -15.22
N CYS A 78 3.62 -1.66 -14.81
CA CYS A 78 4.20 -2.30 -13.62
C CYS A 78 5.71 -2.50 -13.79
N ARG A 79 6.14 -3.04 -14.92
CA ARG A 79 7.55 -3.23 -15.25
C ARG A 79 8.33 -1.92 -15.22
N ARG A 80 7.78 -0.84 -15.78
CA ARG A 80 8.40 0.48 -15.79
C ARG A 80 8.65 1.02 -14.39
N VAL A 81 7.68 0.92 -13.48
CA VAL A 81 7.85 1.33 -12.08
C VAL A 81 8.90 0.47 -11.39
N ASN A 82 8.83 -0.85 -11.54
CA ASN A 82 9.79 -1.78 -10.94
C ASN A 82 11.23 -1.51 -11.41
N GLU A 83 11.44 -1.27 -12.72
CA GLU A 83 12.74 -0.90 -13.27
C GLU A 83 13.29 0.40 -12.65
N GLN A 84 12.44 1.40 -12.40
CA GLN A 84 12.87 2.62 -11.73
C GLN A 84 13.22 2.37 -10.25
N ILE A 85 12.42 1.61 -9.52
CA ILE A 85 12.74 1.25 -8.12
C ILE A 85 14.09 0.52 -8.06
N LEU A 86 14.32 -0.44 -8.95
CA LEU A 86 15.60 -1.15 -9.04
C LEU A 86 16.78 -0.22 -9.37
N ARG A 87 16.56 0.83 -10.15
CA ARG A 87 17.56 1.82 -10.52
C ARG A 87 17.91 2.73 -9.36
N PHE A 88 16.93 3.46 -8.79
CA PHE A 88 17.21 4.51 -7.79
C PHE A 88 17.25 4.00 -6.34
N ALA A 89 16.65 2.85 -6.05
CA ALA A 89 16.64 2.28 -4.72
C ALA A 89 17.46 0.97 -4.67
N SER A 90 16.82 -0.20 -4.74
CA SER A 90 17.52 -1.49 -4.81
C SER A 90 16.52 -2.64 -5.03
N ASP A 91 17.04 -3.83 -5.32
CA ASP A 91 16.28 -5.08 -5.29
C ASP A 91 15.68 -5.38 -3.91
N LYS A 92 16.40 -5.04 -2.82
CA LYS A 92 15.90 -5.19 -1.44
C LYS A 92 14.74 -4.26 -1.12
N SER A 93 14.71 -3.09 -1.77
CA SER A 93 13.65 -2.09 -1.57
C SER A 93 12.38 -2.41 -2.36
N LEU A 94 12.44 -3.26 -3.40
CA LEU A 94 11.29 -3.64 -4.19
C LEU A 94 10.45 -4.70 -3.45
N ALA A 95 9.17 -4.38 -3.19
CA ALA A 95 8.21 -5.35 -2.66
C ALA A 95 7.53 -6.12 -3.79
N ASN A 96 7.14 -7.36 -3.50
CA ASN A 96 6.34 -8.20 -4.39
C ASN A 96 4.83 -8.15 -4.08
N THR A 97 4.40 -7.21 -3.24
CA THR A 97 3.00 -6.96 -2.89
C THR A 97 2.65 -5.52 -3.22
N THR A 98 1.36 -5.24 -3.50
CA THR A 98 0.91 -3.87 -3.78
C THR A 98 -0.58 -3.66 -3.54
N THR A 99 -1.01 -2.41 -3.63
CA THR A 99 -2.38 -1.97 -3.89
C THR A 99 -2.38 -1.25 -5.22
N VAL A 100 -3.05 -1.81 -6.23
CA VAL A 100 -3.22 -1.15 -7.53
C VAL A 100 -4.22 -0.02 -7.38
N HIS A 101 -3.98 1.07 -8.09
CA HIS A 101 -4.82 2.28 -8.04
C HIS A 101 -6.31 1.96 -8.24
N TYR A 102 -7.16 2.51 -7.38
CA TYR A 102 -8.60 2.17 -7.24
C TYR A 102 -8.89 0.71 -6.91
N CYS A 103 -7.91 -0.12 -6.60
CA CYS A 103 -8.07 -1.56 -6.37
C CYS A 103 -8.76 -2.26 -7.54
N GLN A 104 -8.47 -1.85 -8.78
CA GLN A 104 -9.12 -2.38 -9.98
C GLN A 104 -8.11 -2.83 -11.02
N THR A 105 -8.37 -4.00 -11.61
CA THR A 105 -7.71 -4.50 -12.81
C THR A 105 -8.57 -5.62 -13.42
N THR A 106 -8.24 -6.03 -14.64
CA THR A 106 -8.87 -7.15 -15.34
C THR A 106 -8.18 -8.48 -15.00
N GLU A 107 -8.74 -9.62 -15.40
CA GLU A 107 -8.05 -10.92 -15.30
C GLU A 107 -6.73 -10.93 -16.08
N GLU A 108 -6.68 -10.26 -17.24
CA GLU A 108 -5.45 -10.08 -18.01
C GLU A 108 -4.43 -9.24 -17.24
N GLY A 109 -4.89 -8.18 -16.55
CA GLY A 109 -4.06 -7.36 -15.70
C GLY A 109 -3.53 -8.10 -14.48
N LEU A 110 -4.31 -9.02 -13.89
CA LEU A 110 -3.81 -9.89 -12.80
C LEU A 110 -2.67 -10.78 -13.29
N ARG A 111 -2.79 -11.39 -14.48
CA ARG A 111 -1.69 -12.17 -15.08
C ARG A 111 -0.45 -11.32 -15.32
N ALA A 112 -0.63 -10.10 -15.85
CA ALA A 112 0.45 -9.16 -16.08
C ALA A 112 1.19 -8.76 -14.79
N LEU A 113 0.46 -8.55 -13.70
CA LEU A 113 1.04 -8.30 -12.37
C LEU A 113 1.82 -9.51 -11.86
N ALA A 114 1.25 -10.72 -11.97
CA ALA A 114 1.92 -11.97 -11.57
C ALA A 114 3.22 -12.19 -12.35
N ASP A 115 3.23 -11.93 -13.66
CA ASP A 115 4.40 -12.05 -14.53
C ASP A 115 5.47 -11.00 -14.22
N ASN A 116 5.08 -9.86 -13.64
CA ASN A 116 5.99 -8.84 -13.09
C ASN A 116 6.46 -9.15 -11.64
N GLY A 117 6.12 -10.32 -11.11
CA GLY A 117 6.58 -10.75 -9.79
C GLY A 117 5.68 -10.33 -8.62
N ILE A 118 4.52 -9.72 -8.87
CA ILE A 118 3.55 -9.42 -7.80
C ILE A 118 2.92 -10.73 -7.31
N ARG A 119 2.93 -10.92 -5.97
CA ARG A 119 2.42 -12.11 -5.28
C ARG A 119 1.30 -11.78 -4.29
N GLY A 120 1.14 -10.52 -3.91
CA GLY A 120 0.07 -10.09 -3.02
C GLY A 120 -0.59 -8.80 -3.47
N LEU A 121 -1.93 -8.76 -3.37
CA LEU A 121 -2.75 -7.59 -3.68
C LEU A 121 -3.65 -7.25 -2.49
N LEU A 122 -3.52 -6.02 -2.01
CA LEU A 122 -4.43 -5.46 -1.01
C LEU A 122 -5.53 -4.66 -1.70
N GLY A 123 -6.76 -4.80 -1.23
CA GLY A 123 -7.91 -4.15 -1.83
C GLY A 123 -8.99 -3.72 -0.83
N LEU A 124 -9.96 -2.95 -1.31
CA LEU A 124 -11.14 -2.55 -0.55
C LEU A 124 -12.33 -3.40 -1.03
N PHE A 125 -12.94 -4.17 -0.12
CA PHE A 125 -14.01 -5.11 -0.45
C PHE A 125 -15.37 -4.69 0.12
N GLY A 126 -15.46 -3.44 0.60
CA GLY A 126 -16.67 -2.89 1.21
C GLY A 126 -16.92 -3.43 2.62
N ASP A 127 -18.11 -3.14 3.11
CA ASP A 127 -18.66 -3.64 4.37
C ASP A 127 -19.95 -4.44 4.14
N ASP A 128 -20.59 -4.92 5.19
CA ASP A 128 -21.83 -5.72 5.09
C ASP A 128 -23.01 -4.92 4.49
N GLU A 129 -23.02 -3.59 4.67
CA GLU A 129 -24.05 -2.72 4.13
C GLU A 129 -23.79 -2.38 2.65
N ARG A 130 -22.51 -2.27 2.26
CA ARG A 130 -22.06 -1.89 0.92
C ARG A 130 -20.95 -2.80 0.43
N PRO A 131 -21.24 -4.09 0.20
CA PRO A 131 -20.26 -5.02 -0.30
C PRO A 131 -19.78 -4.61 -1.69
N SER A 132 -18.48 -4.73 -1.93
CA SER A 132 -17.87 -4.46 -3.22
C SER A 132 -16.78 -5.49 -3.52
N THR A 133 -16.42 -5.61 -4.78
CA THR A 133 -15.29 -6.42 -5.21
C THR A 133 -14.15 -5.50 -5.64
N SER A 134 -12.93 -5.83 -5.23
CA SER A 134 -11.71 -5.27 -5.80
C SER A 134 -11.15 -6.25 -6.82
N TYR A 135 -10.44 -5.72 -7.80
CA TYR A 135 -9.83 -6.52 -8.87
C TYR A 135 -10.87 -7.32 -9.69
N ALA A 136 -10.44 -8.33 -10.41
CA ALA A 136 -11.31 -9.21 -11.19
C ALA A 136 -11.59 -10.53 -10.43
N ILE A 137 -11.98 -10.43 -9.15
CA ILE A 137 -12.36 -11.59 -8.34
C ILE A 137 -13.89 -11.66 -8.18
N ASP A 138 -14.39 -12.88 -8.00
CA ASP A 138 -15.82 -13.09 -7.81
C ASP A 138 -16.31 -12.64 -6.42
N PHE A 139 -17.63 -12.52 -6.31
CA PHE A 139 -18.26 -12.02 -5.09
C PHE A 139 -18.08 -12.96 -3.89
N ALA A 140 -18.09 -14.28 -4.09
CA ALA A 140 -17.93 -15.24 -3.00
C ALA A 140 -16.52 -15.19 -2.42
N THR A 141 -15.51 -15.05 -3.28
CA THR A 141 -14.12 -14.83 -2.87
C THR A 141 -13.97 -13.50 -2.12
N ALA A 142 -14.58 -12.42 -2.62
CA ALA A 142 -14.57 -11.12 -1.95
C ALA A 142 -15.21 -11.17 -0.53
N GLU A 143 -16.26 -11.98 -0.37
CA GLU A 143 -16.89 -12.23 0.94
C GLU A 143 -15.90 -12.86 1.95
N GLU A 144 -15.13 -13.86 1.54
CA GLU A 144 -14.13 -14.49 2.41
C GLU A 144 -13.04 -13.50 2.80
N ILE A 145 -12.60 -12.66 1.86
CA ILE A 145 -11.59 -11.62 2.12
C ILE A 145 -12.13 -10.57 3.11
N ARG A 146 -13.40 -10.16 3.00
CA ARG A 146 -14.03 -9.22 3.95
C ARG A 146 -14.06 -9.75 5.38
N LYS A 147 -14.21 -11.07 5.56
CA LYS A 147 -14.15 -11.71 6.89
C LYS A 147 -12.75 -11.68 7.52
N GLY A 148 -11.75 -11.19 6.81
CA GLY A 148 -10.34 -11.10 7.23
C GLY A 148 -9.46 -12.22 6.70
N ASN A 149 -10.01 -13.15 5.90
CA ASN A 149 -9.21 -14.20 5.29
C ASN A 149 -8.35 -13.66 4.14
N SER A 150 -7.20 -14.28 3.90
CA SER A 150 -6.44 -14.11 2.66
C SER A 150 -6.75 -15.26 1.71
N VAL A 151 -6.93 -14.96 0.41
CA VAL A 151 -7.28 -15.96 -0.61
C VAL A 151 -6.28 -15.91 -1.75
N THR A 152 -5.72 -17.05 -2.13
CA THR A 152 -4.75 -17.14 -3.23
C THR A 152 -5.42 -17.67 -4.50
N LEU A 153 -5.36 -16.88 -5.57
CA LEU A 153 -5.85 -17.22 -6.91
C LEU A 153 -4.80 -16.88 -7.96
N GLY A 154 -4.52 -17.80 -8.88
CA GLY A 154 -3.58 -17.55 -9.98
C GLY A 154 -2.15 -17.16 -9.53
N GLY A 155 -1.74 -17.58 -8.33
CA GLY A 155 -0.43 -17.26 -7.77
C GLY A 155 -0.33 -15.87 -7.13
N ILE A 156 -1.46 -15.17 -6.95
CA ILE A 156 -1.57 -13.91 -6.23
C ILE A 156 -2.45 -14.13 -4.99
N THR A 157 -2.00 -13.68 -3.84
CA THR A 157 -2.77 -13.67 -2.59
C THR A 157 -3.48 -12.32 -2.44
N PHE A 158 -4.80 -12.36 -2.29
CA PHE A 158 -5.65 -11.18 -2.07
C PHE A 158 -6.01 -11.05 -0.60
N ALA A 159 -5.99 -9.82 -0.08
CA ALA A 159 -6.42 -9.52 1.28
C ALA A 159 -7.05 -8.12 1.36
N SER A 160 -7.86 -7.87 2.40
CA SER A 160 -8.50 -6.57 2.59
C SER A 160 -7.54 -5.54 3.20
N LEU A 161 -7.73 -4.28 2.81
CA LEU A 161 -7.33 -3.15 3.63
C LEU A 161 -8.41 -2.94 4.70
N ASP A 162 -8.03 -3.06 5.96
CA ASP A 162 -8.99 -3.07 7.06
C ASP A 162 -9.38 -1.67 7.51
N ILE A 163 -8.46 -0.71 7.39
CA ILE A 163 -8.71 0.69 7.71
C ILE A 163 -7.87 1.64 6.85
N VAL A 164 -8.52 2.72 6.39
CA VAL A 164 -7.88 3.83 5.64
C VAL A 164 -7.92 5.08 6.52
N LEU A 165 -6.82 5.39 7.21
CA LEU A 165 -6.77 6.34 8.32
C LEU A 165 -7.21 7.77 7.96
N ASN A 166 -6.91 8.22 6.75
CA ASN A 166 -7.31 9.56 6.31
C ASN A 166 -8.83 9.74 6.13
N CYS A 167 -9.61 8.65 6.16
CA CYS A 167 -11.07 8.69 6.07
C CYS A 167 -11.77 8.89 7.43
N PHE A 168 -11.02 8.84 8.54
CA PHE A 168 -11.55 8.83 9.90
C PHE A 168 -10.89 9.89 10.79
N SER A 169 -11.61 10.35 11.83
CA SER A 169 -10.99 11.05 12.96
C SER A 169 -10.18 10.08 13.82
N GLU A 170 -9.30 10.59 14.68
CA GLU A 170 -8.51 9.75 15.60
C GLU A 170 -9.41 8.90 16.51
N GLU A 171 -10.49 9.47 17.04
CA GLU A 171 -11.48 8.75 17.86
C GLU A 171 -12.14 7.61 17.06
N GLN A 172 -12.57 7.88 15.83
CA GLN A 172 -13.19 6.88 14.96
C GLN A 172 -12.21 5.75 14.61
N ILE A 173 -10.93 6.06 14.42
CA ILE A 173 -9.87 5.07 14.19
C ILE A 173 -9.81 4.10 15.38
N LEU A 174 -9.69 4.62 16.59
CA LEU A 174 -9.59 3.79 17.81
C LEU A 174 -10.82 2.93 18.03
N LEU A 175 -12.02 3.48 17.82
CA LEU A 175 -13.28 2.74 17.92
C LEU A 175 -13.36 1.62 16.85
N THR A 176 -12.88 1.87 15.65
CA THR A 176 -12.85 0.89 14.56
C THR A 176 -11.87 -0.24 14.87
N LEU A 177 -10.64 0.10 15.25
CA LEU A 177 -9.63 -0.87 15.63
C LEU A 177 -10.06 -1.73 16.82
N GLN A 178 -10.74 -1.14 17.81
CA GLN A 178 -11.23 -1.88 18.97
C GLN A 178 -12.20 -3.00 18.58
N LYS A 179 -13.01 -2.83 17.54
CA LYS A 179 -13.93 -3.86 17.02
C LYS A 179 -13.21 -5.00 16.30
N MET A 180 -11.96 -4.77 15.89
CA MET A 180 -11.16 -5.71 15.08
C MET A 180 -10.06 -6.42 15.89
N THR A 181 -9.98 -6.23 17.19
CA THR A 181 -8.89 -6.78 18.05
C THR A 181 -8.90 -8.30 18.18
N ASN A 182 -9.91 -8.99 17.65
CA ASN A 182 -9.98 -10.46 17.57
C ASN A 182 -9.36 -11.02 16.28
N ARG A 183 -8.95 -10.17 15.33
CA ARG A 183 -8.28 -10.60 14.08
C ARG A 183 -6.82 -10.91 14.36
N GLU A 184 -6.27 -11.88 13.65
CA GLU A 184 -4.85 -12.23 13.74
C GLU A 184 -3.96 -11.16 13.12
N ASP A 185 -4.43 -10.53 12.05
CA ASP A 185 -3.73 -9.46 11.34
C ASP A 185 -4.66 -8.29 10.99
N LEU A 186 -4.07 -7.11 10.85
CA LEU A 186 -4.76 -5.88 10.45
C LEU A 186 -3.90 -5.09 9.46
N ARG A 187 -4.49 -4.68 8.35
CA ARG A 187 -3.83 -3.97 7.26
C ARG A 187 -4.28 -2.52 7.25
N VAL A 188 -3.32 -1.64 7.55
CA VAL A 188 -3.56 -0.21 7.73
C VAL A 188 -3.04 0.54 6.51
N MET A 189 -3.83 1.46 5.97
CA MET A 189 -3.45 2.34 4.88
C MET A 189 -3.69 3.80 5.23
N ILE A 190 -2.87 4.69 4.68
CA ILE A 190 -3.08 6.14 4.67
C ILE A 190 -2.57 6.69 3.32
N HIS A 191 -3.25 7.69 2.78
CA HIS A 191 -2.79 8.31 1.54
C HIS A 191 -1.85 9.48 1.84
N GLU A 192 -0.74 9.53 1.15
CA GLU A 192 0.35 10.49 1.33
C GLU A 192 -0.07 11.95 1.19
N GLN A 193 -0.91 12.28 0.20
CA GLN A 193 -1.25 13.67 -0.12
C GLN A 193 -1.85 14.44 1.06
N TYR A 194 -2.46 13.76 2.03
CA TYR A 194 -3.03 14.39 3.23
C TYR A 194 -1.98 14.91 4.21
N PHE A 195 -0.69 14.55 4.02
CA PHE A 195 0.43 15.06 4.80
C PHE A 195 0.85 16.47 4.40
N TYR A 196 0.66 16.87 3.14
CA TYR A 196 1.19 18.12 2.60
C TYR A 196 0.22 19.29 2.80
N SER A 197 0.73 20.40 3.34
CA SER A 197 -0.07 21.57 3.72
C SER A 197 -0.65 22.35 2.52
N ASP A 198 -0.13 22.15 1.32
CA ASP A 198 -0.64 22.72 0.06
C ASP A 198 -1.76 21.86 -0.58
N TYR A 199 -1.98 20.65 -0.08
CA TYR A 199 -3.09 19.83 -0.52
C TYR A 199 -4.42 20.35 0.04
N LYS A 200 -5.43 20.51 -0.83
CA LYS A 200 -6.76 21.07 -0.47
C LYS A 200 -7.49 20.35 0.69
N ARG A 201 -7.08 19.11 1.00
CA ARG A 201 -7.64 18.29 2.08
C ARG A 201 -6.55 17.89 3.09
N TYR A 202 -5.57 18.76 3.26
CA TYR A 202 -4.51 18.58 4.25
C TYR A 202 -5.08 18.23 5.63
N GLN A 203 -4.44 17.29 6.29
CA GLN A 203 -4.79 16.84 7.64
C GLN A 203 -3.62 17.10 8.60
N PRO A 204 -3.66 18.20 9.39
CA PRO A 204 -2.59 18.51 10.33
C PRO A 204 -2.39 17.40 11.39
N GLU A 205 -3.42 16.61 11.65
CA GLU A 205 -3.40 15.45 12.54
C GLU A 205 -2.84 14.16 11.90
N PHE A 206 -2.26 14.23 10.70
CA PHE A 206 -1.76 13.05 9.95
C PHE A 206 -0.83 12.17 10.79
N GLU A 207 0.22 12.75 11.38
CA GLU A 207 1.16 11.99 12.25
C GLU A 207 0.48 11.52 13.54
N ALA A 208 -0.42 12.32 14.13
CA ALA A 208 -1.17 11.94 15.33
C ALA A 208 -2.03 10.70 15.10
N LYS A 209 -2.72 10.60 13.96
CA LYS A 209 -3.49 9.41 13.58
C LYS A 209 -2.62 8.15 13.48
N LEU A 210 -1.45 8.26 12.86
CA LEU A 210 -0.49 7.15 12.80
C LEU A 210 -0.03 6.73 14.21
N ARG A 211 0.36 7.69 15.06
CA ARG A 211 0.79 7.42 16.43
C ARG A 211 -0.30 6.77 17.27
N ALA A 212 -1.52 7.30 17.23
CA ALA A 212 -2.65 6.74 17.96
C ALA A 212 -2.94 5.31 17.51
N THR A 213 -2.93 5.06 16.19
CA THR A 213 -3.13 3.74 15.59
C THR A 213 -2.08 2.74 16.09
N PHE A 214 -0.80 3.05 15.95
CA PHE A 214 0.27 2.10 16.26
C PHE A 214 0.51 1.94 17.76
N SER A 215 0.28 2.99 18.58
CA SER A 215 0.25 2.86 20.04
C SER A 215 -0.85 1.88 20.49
N PHE A 216 -2.06 2.02 19.91
CA PHE A 216 -3.17 1.12 20.22
C PHE A 216 -2.85 -0.32 19.82
N LEU A 217 -2.42 -0.55 18.58
CA LEU A 217 -2.10 -1.89 18.07
C LEU A 217 -0.98 -2.56 18.90
N LYS A 218 0.09 -1.82 19.20
CA LYS A 218 1.18 -2.31 20.06
C LYS A 218 0.69 -2.68 21.46
N SER A 219 -0.24 -1.88 22.04
CA SER A 219 -0.85 -2.18 23.34
C SER A 219 -1.70 -3.45 23.35
N LYS A 220 -2.16 -3.91 22.17
CA LYS A 220 -2.91 -5.15 21.97
C LYS A 220 -2.03 -6.34 21.56
N GLY A 221 -0.72 -6.16 21.52
CA GLY A 221 0.24 -7.22 21.21
C GLY A 221 0.51 -7.42 19.71
N TYR A 222 -0.02 -6.54 18.84
CA TYR A 222 0.34 -6.59 17.42
C TYR A 222 1.77 -6.08 17.20
N PHE A 223 2.43 -6.66 16.21
CA PHE A 223 3.70 -6.21 15.68
C PHE A 223 3.62 -6.03 14.16
N SER A 224 4.44 -5.15 13.63
CA SER A 224 4.39 -4.80 12.20
C SER A 224 5.23 -5.74 11.35
N VAL A 225 4.69 -6.19 10.23
CA VAL A 225 5.37 -7.00 9.22
C VAL A 225 5.00 -6.52 7.81
N PHE A 226 5.84 -6.79 6.82
CA PHE A 226 5.44 -6.63 5.43
C PHE A 226 4.44 -7.71 5.03
N PHE A 227 3.46 -7.36 4.21
CA PHE A 227 2.47 -8.33 3.72
C PHE A 227 3.13 -9.48 2.95
N GLU A 228 4.21 -9.23 2.24
CA GLU A 228 4.98 -10.27 1.53
C GLU A 228 5.57 -11.36 2.44
N ASN A 229 5.74 -11.10 3.73
CA ASN A 229 6.22 -12.07 4.71
C ASN A 229 5.09 -12.95 5.29
N MET A 230 3.86 -12.68 4.90
CA MET A 230 2.66 -13.39 5.38
C MET A 230 2.08 -14.33 4.32
N ILE A 231 2.61 -14.32 3.08
CA ILE A 231 2.08 -15.05 1.91
C ILE A 231 3.11 -16.00 1.30
#